data_bd286553e027c9eb048a9ae939cf0c7d
#
_entry.id   bd286553e027c9eb048a9ae939cf0c7d
#
_cell.length_a   1.000
_cell.length_b   1.000
_cell.length_c   1.000
_cell.angle_alpha   90.00
_cell.angle_beta   90.00
_cell.angle_gamma   90.00
#
_symmetry.space_group_name_H-M   'P 1'
#
loop_
_entity.id
_entity.type
_entity.pdbx_description
1 polymer ?
#
loop_
_entity_poly.entity_id
_entity_poly.type
_entity_poly.pdbx_seq_one_letter_code
_entity_poly.pdbx_strand_id
1 'polypeptide(L)'
;MVELFSTTNKRYTQAQQKSGFTIVELLIVVVVIGILASITIVSYNGIVEKARETQMKSNLSSIFTQLSVDKVYDGIYPMSLAAADGGRGIVAETDASYQYTYDNSASPATFCVTYYKSGLVYFINELGESAAGACLGHSTSGEGAPQIAGYHDFSANEVTGGMIIDPGTSIADGSWMVVVLAYTADTYPTMPAGWSTLVARTSIGTVRTTVFAKIKDAGDTFPMQATYPTGKDSSNGTVFWGTGASPVSNWILGGIFARNGTTTYQYTTVSPSLTTTSSQNLVLAVSTDRTIAAETDVSSISGATKWFYIPQIGTAKLQTITLGTFVQASAGPTPTVTTTYPNPQTYNGQAFQIALPRL
;
A
#
# COMPACT_ATOMS: atom_id res chain seq x y z
N MET A 1 -34.43 -61.18 86.48
CA MET A 1 -35.40 -61.56 85.49
C MET A 1 -35.89 -60.26 84.84
N VAL A 2 -35.26 -59.86 83.73
CA VAL A 2 -35.64 -58.64 83.07
C VAL A 2 -35.70 -58.99 81.58
N GLU A 3 -36.89 -58.97 81.03
CA GLU A 3 -37.12 -59.19 79.58
C GLU A 3 -36.78 -57.91 78.83
N LEU A 4 -35.91 -58.08 77.80
CA LEU A 4 -35.57 -57.03 76.82
C LEU A 4 -36.56 -57.09 75.66
N PHE A 5 -37.42 -56.06 75.50
CA PHE A 5 -38.23 -55.87 74.32
C PHE A 5 -37.37 -55.26 73.19
N SER A 6 -37.18 -56.05 72.16
CA SER A 6 -36.54 -55.56 70.88
C SER A 6 -37.61 -54.95 70.00
N THR A 7 -37.61 -53.65 69.88
CA THR A 7 -38.45 -52.94 68.90
C THR A 7 -37.76 -52.85 67.51
N THR A 8 -38.24 -53.63 66.55
CA THR A 8 -37.80 -53.66 65.18
C THR A 8 -38.38 -52.43 64.45
N ASN A 9 -37.51 -51.42 64.13
CA ASN A 9 -37.90 -50.23 63.45
C ASN A 9 -37.93 -50.51 61.94
N LYS A 10 -39.10 -50.69 61.33
CA LYS A 10 -39.33 -50.89 59.89
C LYS A 10 -39.24 -49.57 59.19
N ARG A 11 -38.07 -49.28 58.54
CA ARG A 11 -37.92 -48.13 57.65
C ARG A 11 -38.72 -48.43 56.39
N TYR A 12 -39.77 -47.67 56.15
CA TYR A 12 -40.42 -47.61 54.85
C TYR A 12 -39.58 -46.72 53.91
N THR A 13 -38.89 -47.34 52.97
CA THR A 13 -38.32 -46.63 51.83
C THR A 13 -39.46 -46.27 50.91
N GLN A 14 -39.80 -44.98 50.84
CA GLN A 14 -40.66 -44.46 49.81
C GLN A 14 -39.90 -44.61 48.44
N ALA A 15 -40.42 -45.50 47.60
CA ALA A 15 -40.01 -45.57 46.20
C ALA A 15 -40.44 -44.27 45.50
N GLN A 16 -39.49 -43.41 45.26
CA GLN A 16 -39.74 -42.26 44.34
C GLN A 16 -40.17 -42.83 42.99
N GLN A 17 -41.42 -42.63 42.62
CA GLN A 17 -41.90 -42.87 41.25
C GLN A 17 -41.17 -41.91 40.32
N LYS A 18 -40.23 -42.44 39.56
CA LYS A 18 -39.62 -41.71 38.44
C LYS A 18 -40.71 -41.58 37.37
N SER A 19 -41.33 -40.43 37.29
CA SER A 19 -42.19 -40.09 36.12
C SER A 19 -41.30 -40.06 34.87
N GLY A 20 -41.52 -40.96 33.93
CA GLY A 20 -40.86 -40.93 32.61
C GLY A 20 -41.48 -39.84 31.76
N PHE A 21 -40.65 -39.20 30.95
CA PHE A 21 -41.13 -38.22 29.93
C PHE A 21 -41.96 -38.93 28.88
N THR A 22 -43.05 -38.33 28.47
CA THR A 22 -43.84 -38.80 27.32
C THR A 22 -43.21 -38.37 26.01
N ILE A 23 -43.39 -39.15 24.96
CA ILE A 23 -42.90 -38.84 23.61
C ILE A 23 -43.45 -37.51 23.12
N VAL A 24 -44.70 -37.17 23.51
CA VAL A 24 -45.36 -35.92 23.14
C VAL A 24 -44.75 -34.73 23.84
N GLU A 25 -44.38 -34.82 25.11
CA GLU A 25 -43.65 -33.74 25.81
C GLU A 25 -42.28 -33.45 25.18
N LEU A 26 -41.55 -34.52 24.82
CA LEU A 26 -40.28 -34.35 24.12
C LEU A 26 -40.47 -33.68 22.74
N LEU A 27 -41.49 -34.10 21.98
CA LEU A 27 -41.77 -33.58 20.67
C LEU A 27 -42.15 -32.08 20.69
N ILE A 28 -42.96 -31.67 21.65
CA ILE A 28 -43.35 -30.24 21.80
C ILE A 28 -42.10 -29.40 22.13
N VAL A 29 -41.23 -29.88 23.03
CA VAL A 29 -40.00 -29.15 23.42
C VAL A 29 -39.08 -28.95 22.22
N VAL A 30 -38.82 -30.01 21.43
CA VAL A 30 -37.91 -29.86 20.26
C VAL A 30 -38.50 -28.96 19.17
N VAL A 31 -39.82 -28.97 18.98
CA VAL A 31 -40.49 -28.06 18.03
C VAL A 31 -40.38 -26.61 18.50
N VAL A 32 -40.62 -26.34 19.78
CA VAL A 32 -40.50 -24.99 20.35
C VAL A 32 -39.06 -24.48 20.27
N ILE A 33 -38.07 -25.32 20.63
CA ILE A 33 -36.65 -24.97 20.52
C ILE A 33 -36.29 -24.70 19.06
N GLY A 34 -36.77 -25.50 18.11
CA GLY A 34 -36.52 -25.32 16.68
C GLY A 34 -37.06 -23.97 16.17
N ILE A 35 -38.25 -23.57 16.58
CA ILE A 35 -38.84 -22.27 16.22
C ILE A 35 -38.05 -21.13 16.86
N LEU A 36 -37.72 -21.20 18.14
CA LEU A 36 -36.93 -20.17 18.82
C LEU A 36 -35.54 -20.05 18.25
N ALA A 37 -34.86 -21.16 17.94
CA ALA A 37 -33.56 -21.15 17.29
C ALA A 37 -33.58 -20.47 15.92
N SER A 38 -34.61 -20.75 15.10
CA SER A 38 -34.73 -20.12 13.77
C SER A 38 -34.86 -18.59 13.84
N ILE A 39 -35.65 -18.08 14.78
CA ILE A 39 -35.84 -16.63 14.98
C ILE A 39 -34.56 -15.99 15.52
N THR A 40 -33.87 -16.64 16.46
CA THR A 40 -32.66 -16.09 17.07
C THR A 40 -31.49 -16.01 16.07
N ILE A 41 -31.33 -16.99 15.18
CA ILE A 41 -30.29 -16.96 14.15
C ILE A 41 -30.47 -15.78 13.20
N VAL A 42 -31.67 -15.53 12.71
CA VAL A 42 -31.96 -14.41 11.80
C VAL A 42 -31.70 -13.06 12.48
N SER A 43 -32.19 -12.89 13.71
CA SER A 43 -31.99 -11.67 14.49
C SER A 43 -30.52 -11.42 14.82
N TYR A 44 -29.76 -12.47 15.14
CA TYR A 44 -28.34 -12.39 15.48
C TYR A 44 -27.51 -11.91 14.27
N ASN A 45 -27.77 -12.44 13.08
CA ASN A 45 -27.06 -12.03 11.87
C ASN A 45 -27.27 -10.54 11.56
N GLY A 46 -28.50 -10.03 11.71
CA GLY A 46 -28.78 -8.61 11.51
C GLY A 46 -28.09 -7.69 12.54
N ILE A 47 -27.99 -8.13 13.78
CA ILE A 47 -27.26 -7.38 14.83
C ILE A 47 -25.77 -7.34 14.55
N VAL A 48 -25.17 -8.47 14.15
CA VAL A 48 -23.73 -8.54 13.82
C VAL A 48 -23.40 -7.63 12.62
N GLU A 49 -24.23 -7.62 11.59
CA GLU A 49 -24.03 -6.75 10.44
C GLU A 49 -24.10 -5.27 10.83
N LYS A 50 -25.12 -4.89 11.63
CA LYS A 50 -25.25 -3.53 12.14
C LYS A 50 -24.10 -3.09 13.03
N ALA A 51 -23.56 -4.00 13.83
CA ALA A 51 -22.39 -3.73 14.66
C ALA A 51 -21.13 -3.48 13.80
N ARG A 52 -20.91 -4.27 12.73
CA ARG A 52 -19.84 -4.08 11.77
C ARG A 52 -19.95 -2.73 11.04
N GLU A 53 -21.13 -2.39 10.57
CA GLU A 53 -21.40 -1.09 9.94
C GLU A 53 -21.05 0.06 10.89
N THR A 54 -21.47 -0.01 12.13
CA THR A 54 -21.20 1.03 13.13
C THR A 54 -19.71 1.15 13.42
N GLN A 55 -19.01 0.03 13.53
CA GLN A 55 -17.54 0.02 13.70
C GLN A 55 -16.83 0.67 12.51
N MET A 56 -17.22 0.32 11.28
CA MET A 56 -16.64 0.90 10.07
C MET A 56 -16.83 2.42 10.01
N LYS A 57 -18.03 2.92 10.31
CA LYS A 57 -18.31 4.36 10.38
C LYS A 57 -17.50 5.06 11.47
N SER A 58 -17.31 4.42 12.62
CA SER A 58 -16.47 4.94 13.70
C SER A 58 -15.01 5.05 13.28
N ASN A 59 -14.46 4.04 12.62
CA ASN A 59 -13.09 4.04 12.12
C ASN A 59 -12.90 5.13 11.05
N LEU A 60 -13.83 5.26 10.10
CA LEU A 60 -13.80 6.32 9.10
C LEU A 60 -13.85 7.72 9.73
N SER A 61 -14.68 7.92 10.77
CA SER A 61 -14.73 9.18 11.50
C SER A 61 -13.42 9.51 12.20
N SER A 62 -12.73 8.50 12.73
CA SER A 62 -11.40 8.67 13.33
C SER A 62 -10.36 9.06 12.27
N ILE A 63 -10.41 8.43 11.10
CA ILE A 63 -9.55 8.75 9.95
C ILE A 63 -9.80 10.19 9.49
N PHE A 64 -11.06 10.59 9.33
CA PHE A 64 -11.43 11.95 8.97
C PHE A 64 -10.86 12.98 9.94
N THR A 65 -10.99 12.72 11.24
CA THR A 65 -10.45 13.60 12.28
C THR A 65 -8.93 13.73 12.17
N GLN A 66 -8.23 12.60 11.99
CA GLN A 66 -6.78 12.62 11.87
C GLN A 66 -6.30 13.37 10.62
N LEU A 67 -6.87 13.06 9.45
CA LEU A 67 -6.53 13.76 8.21
C LEU A 67 -6.83 15.26 8.27
N SER A 68 -7.89 15.65 8.97
CA SER A 68 -8.23 17.06 9.19
C SER A 68 -7.23 17.74 10.10
N VAL A 69 -6.73 17.06 11.12
CA VAL A 69 -5.66 17.55 12.01
C VAL A 69 -4.37 17.72 11.23
N ASP A 70 -3.97 16.71 10.44
CA ASP A 70 -2.76 16.76 9.60
C ASP A 70 -2.83 17.95 8.64
N LYS A 71 -3.98 18.17 7.97
CA LYS A 71 -4.18 19.33 7.09
C LYS A 71 -4.05 20.67 7.82
N VAL A 72 -4.53 20.76 9.06
CA VAL A 72 -4.40 22.00 9.85
C VAL A 72 -2.93 22.25 10.23
N TYR A 73 -2.18 21.18 10.52
CA TYR A 73 -0.79 21.28 10.97
C TYR A 73 0.16 21.53 9.80
N ASP A 74 0.01 20.82 8.71
CA ASP A 74 0.92 20.81 7.57
C ASP A 74 0.44 21.67 6.38
N GLY A 75 -0.79 22.19 6.46
CA GLY A 75 -1.43 22.97 5.39
C GLY A 75 -1.98 22.13 4.22
N ILE A 76 -1.65 20.85 4.18
CA ILE A 76 -2.01 19.90 3.11
C ILE A 76 -2.47 18.57 3.72
N TYR A 77 -3.24 17.79 2.97
CA TYR A 77 -3.50 16.40 3.35
C TYR A 77 -2.25 15.53 3.14
N PRO A 78 -2.00 14.54 4.02
CA PRO A 78 -0.86 13.63 3.87
C PRO A 78 -0.92 12.87 2.54
N MET A 79 0.25 12.54 1.99
CA MET A 79 0.36 11.87 0.69
C MET A 79 -0.07 10.39 0.74
N SER A 80 -0.18 9.82 1.93
CA SER A 80 -0.70 8.45 2.16
C SER A 80 -1.23 8.34 3.58
N LEU A 81 -2.06 7.32 3.83
CA LEU A 81 -2.48 7.00 5.20
C LEU A 81 -1.30 6.60 6.10
N ALA A 82 -0.23 6.06 5.52
CA ALA A 82 0.99 5.77 6.27
C ALA A 82 1.77 7.02 6.71
N ALA A 83 1.64 8.13 5.97
CA ALA A 83 2.26 9.41 6.31
C ALA A 83 1.42 10.26 7.28
N ALA A 84 0.18 9.88 7.55
CA ALA A 84 -0.70 10.57 8.48
C ALA A 84 -0.19 10.48 9.94
N ASP A 85 -0.75 11.31 10.82
CA ASP A 85 -0.39 11.37 12.25
C ASP A 85 1.11 11.61 12.48
N GLY A 86 1.70 12.54 11.72
CA GLY A 86 3.12 12.84 11.83
C GLY A 86 4.04 11.65 11.47
N GLY A 87 3.59 10.77 10.58
CA GLY A 87 4.32 9.59 10.14
C GLY A 87 4.09 8.33 10.97
N ARG A 88 3.19 8.35 11.96
CA ARG A 88 2.79 7.12 12.69
C ARG A 88 1.89 6.24 11.86
N GLY A 89 1.14 6.84 10.94
CA GLY A 89 0.30 6.17 9.98
C GLY A 89 -1.07 5.72 10.52
N ILE A 90 -2.01 5.65 9.59
CA ILE A 90 -3.31 5.03 9.81
C ILE A 90 -3.23 3.62 9.24
N VAL A 91 -3.28 2.62 10.11
CA VAL A 91 -3.13 1.21 9.75
C VAL A 91 -4.50 0.55 9.72
N ALA A 92 -4.75 -0.28 8.70
CA ALA A 92 -5.96 -1.08 8.64
C ALA A 92 -5.91 -2.21 9.68
N GLU A 93 -7.07 -2.56 10.22
CA GLU A 93 -7.22 -3.75 11.06
C GLU A 93 -7.02 -5.03 10.22
N THR A 94 -6.84 -6.16 10.92
CA THR A 94 -6.84 -7.48 10.26
C THR A 94 -8.14 -7.68 9.47
N ASP A 95 -8.06 -8.23 8.27
CA ASP A 95 -9.19 -8.44 7.34
C ASP A 95 -9.86 -7.15 6.84
N ALA A 96 -9.16 -6.02 6.93
CA ALA A 96 -9.61 -4.73 6.45
C ALA A 96 -8.60 -4.10 5.50
N SER A 97 -9.09 -3.24 4.62
CA SER A 97 -8.23 -2.44 3.74
C SER A 97 -8.80 -1.05 3.54
N TYR A 98 -7.92 -0.10 3.24
CA TYR A 98 -8.28 1.26 2.88
C TYR A 98 -7.82 1.58 1.47
N GLN A 99 -8.64 2.36 0.76
CA GLN A 99 -8.19 3.13 -0.39
C GLN A 99 -8.29 4.61 -0.03
N TYR A 100 -7.26 5.37 -0.39
CA TYR A 100 -7.15 6.78 -0.08
C TYR A 100 -6.74 7.57 -1.32
N THR A 101 -7.48 8.62 -1.62
CA THR A 101 -7.12 9.62 -2.63
C THR A 101 -7.21 11.01 -2.02
N TYR A 102 -6.37 11.91 -2.49
CA TYR A 102 -6.36 13.31 -2.08
C TYR A 102 -6.03 14.19 -3.27
N ASP A 103 -6.47 15.45 -3.21
CA ASP A 103 -6.07 16.51 -4.14
C ASP A 103 -5.77 17.78 -3.36
N ASN A 104 -4.49 18.05 -3.14
CA ASN A 104 -4.01 19.25 -2.48
C ASN A 104 -3.92 20.46 -3.44
N SER A 105 -4.11 20.26 -4.75
CA SER A 105 -4.17 21.34 -5.74
C SER A 105 -5.58 21.92 -5.91
N ALA A 106 -6.60 21.19 -5.49
CA ALA A 106 -7.98 21.67 -5.45
C ALA A 106 -8.14 22.81 -4.42
N SER A 107 -9.09 23.70 -4.67
CA SER A 107 -9.44 24.79 -3.74
C SER A 107 -10.94 24.78 -3.45
N PRO A 108 -11.38 24.27 -2.29
CA PRO A 108 -10.60 23.66 -1.20
C PRO A 108 -9.95 22.32 -1.58
N ALA A 109 -8.84 21.98 -0.93
CA ALA A 109 -8.21 20.66 -1.07
C ALA A 109 -9.16 19.56 -0.59
N THR A 110 -9.16 18.42 -1.29
CA THR A 110 -10.11 17.31 -1.08
C THR A 110 -9.40 16.02 -0.73
N PHE A 111 -10.11 15.11 -0.09
CA PHE A 111 -9.71 13.72 0.05
C PHE A 111 -10.91 12.79 0.04
N CYS A 112 -10.68 11.51 -0.22
CA CYS A 112 -11.67 10.48 0.00
C CYS A 112 -10.99 9.18 0.46
N VAL A 113 -11.57 8.54 1.49
CA VAL A 113 -11.14 7.25 2.02
C VAL A 113 -12.26 6.24 1.84
N THR A 114 -11.98 5.11 1.20
CA THR A 114 -12.88 3.96 1.18
C THR A 114 -12.32 2.89 2.10
N TYR A 115 -13.18 2.33 2.93
CA TYR A 115 -12.89 1.29 3.91
C TYR A 115 -13.61 0.00 3.56
N TYR A 116 -12.88 -1.09 3.51
CA TYR A 116 -13.37 -2.43 3.23
C TYR A 116 -13.16 -3.33 4.43
N LYS A 117 -14.19 -4.05 4.82
CA LYS A 117 -14.09 -5.07 5.84
C LYS A 117 -15.20 -6.10 5.71
N SER A 118 -14.85 -7.38 5.64
CA SER A 118 -15.81 -8.51 5.65
C SER A 118 -16.94 -8.36 4.62
N GLY A 119 -16.63 -7.90 3.41
CA GLY A 119 -17.61 -7.72 2.31
C GLY A 119 -18.43 -6.44 2.38
N LEU A 120 -18.25 -5.61 3.40
CA LEU A 120 -18.86 -4.29 3.51
C LEU A 120 -17.91 -3.21 2.99
N VAL A 121 -18.45 -2.18 2.37
CA VAL A 121 -17.74 -1.06 1.79
C VAL A 121 -18.38 0.24 2.24
N TYR A 122 -17.61 1.12 2.83
CA TYR A 122 -18.03 2.45 3.25
C TYR A 122 -16.97 3.47 2.90
N PHE A 123 -17.37 4.71 2.64
CA PHE A 123 -16.42 5.79 2.40
C PHE A 123 -16.65 6.99 3.32
N ILE A 124 -15.65 7.87 3.39
CA ILE A 124 -15.74 9.20 3.98
C ILE A 124 -14.95 10.19 3.12
N ASN A 125 -15.48 11.39 2.95
CA ASN A 125 -14.86 12.47 2.20
C ASN A 125 -14.41 13.63 3.11
N GLU A 126 -13.83 14.67 2.53
CA GLU A 126 -13.35 15.88 3.22
C GLU A 126 -14.44 16.69 3.91
N LEU A 127 -15.71 16.46 3.58
CA LEU A 127 -16.86 17.09 4.24
C LEU A 127 -17.32 16.30 5.48
N GLY A 128 -16.70 15.14 5.76
CA GLY A 128 -17.11 14.24 6.81
C GLY A 128 -18.37 13.40 6.46
N GLU A 129 -18.77 13.39 5.19
CA GLU A 129 -19.88 12.58 4.72
C GLU A 129 -19.44 11.14 4.59
N SER A 130 -20.09 10.24 5.33
CA SER A 130 -19.85 8.80 5.25
C SER A 130 -21.10 8.05 4.78
N ALA A 131 -20.93 7.18 3.80
CA ALA A 131 -22.02 6.36 3.26
C ALA A 131 -21.52 4.96 2.84
N ALA A 132 -22.48 4.06 2.61
CA ALA A 132 -22.18 2.76 2.00
C ALA A 132 -21.74 2.97 0.54
N GLY A 133 -20.75 2.20 0.11
CA GLY A 133 -20.13 2.30 -1.21
C GLY A 133 -18.69 2.78 -1.15
N ALA A 134 -18.12 3.07 -2.31
CA ALA A 134 -16.75 3.53 -2.47
C ALA A 134 -16.69 4.97 -2.98
N CYS A 135 -15.60 5.66 -2.74
CA CYS A 135 -15.28 6.92 -3.38
C CYS A 135 -15.26 6.78 -4.91
N LEU A 136 -15.45 7.88 -5.60
CA LEU A 136 -15.32 7.90 -7.06
C LEU A 136 -13.89 7.46 -7.47
N GLY A 137 -13.81 6.44 -8.31
CA GLY A 137 -12.53 5.86 -8.74
C GLY A 137 -11.96 4.79 -7.81
N HIS A 138 -12.53 4.56 -6.62
CA HIS A 138 -12.16 3.44 -5.77
C HIS A 138 -12.94 2.17 -6.16
N SER A 139 -12.35 1.00 -5.85
CA SER A 139 -13.03 -0.28 -6.04
C SER A 139 -14.21 -0.43 -5.07
N THR A 140 -15.20 -1.22 -5.44
CA THR A 140 -16.32 -1.62 -4.57
C THR A 140 -16.16 -3.02 -3.97
N SER A 141 -15.08 -3.75 -4.35
CA SER A 141 -14.87 -5.15 -3.97
C SER A 141 -13.85 -5.34 -2.83
N GLY A 142 -13.32 -4.27 -2.28
CA GLY A 142 -12.25 -4.36 -1.26
C GLY A 142 -10.85 -4.62 -1.83
N GLU A 143 -10.79 -4.96 -3.09
CA GLU A 143 -9.56 -5.14 -3.84
C GLU A 143 -9.23 -3.83 -4.56
N GLY A 144 -8.62 -2.90 -3.85
CA GLY A 144 -8.20 -1.62 -4.41
C GLY A 144 -6.93 -1.74 -5.26
N ALA A 145 -6.61 -0.65 -5.95
CA ALA A 145 -5.28 -0.52 -6.52
C ALA A 145 -4.21 -0.68 -5.44
N PRO A 146 -3.05 -1.22 -5.78
CA PRO A 146 -1.92 -1.28 -4.86
C PRO A 146 -1.66 0.09 -4.24
N GLN A 147 -1.26 0.12 -2.97
CA GLN A 147 -1.00 1.34 -2.23
C GLN A 147 0.49 1.45 -1.89
N ILE A 148 1.03 2.67 -1.94
CA ILE A 148 2.36 2.93 -1.41
C ILE A 148 2.24 3.12 0.10
N ALA A 149 3.07 2.40 0.86
CA ALA A 149 3.16 2.50 2.31
C ALA A 149 4.31 3.40 2.77
N GLY A 150 5.39 3.47 1.99
CA GLY A 150 6.53 4.31 2.34
C GLY A 150 7.62 4.28 1.29
N TYR A 151 8.63 5.10 1.52
CA TYR A 151 9.88 5.12 0.75
C TYR A 151 11.05 5.55 1.64
N HIS A 152 12.25 5.20 1.22
CA HIS A 152 13.49 5.69 1.81
C HIS A 152 14.53 5.88 0.73
N ASP A 153 15.17 7.03 0.72
CA ASP A 153 16.25 7.36 -0.20
C ASP A 153 17.61 7.07 0.42
N PHE A 154 18.54 6.70 -0.42
CA PHE A 154 19.91 6.42 -0.05
C PHE A 154 20.86 6.89 -1.14
N SER A 155 22.06 7.26 -0.73
CA SER A 155 23.06 7.71 -1.65
C SER A 155 24.44 7.22 -1.25
N ALA A 156 25.31 7.10 -2.24
CA ALA A 156 26.68 6.73 -2.02
C ALA A 156 27.59 7.51 -2.98
N ASN A 157 28.56 8.21 -2.43
CA ASN A 157 29.62 8.84 -3.18
C ASN A 157 30.83 7.91 -3.28
N GLU A 158 31.21 7.55 -4.51
CA GLU A 158 32.44 6.78 -4.81
C GLU A 158 32.61 5.51 -3.96
N VAL A 159 31.53 4.72 -3.81
CA VAL A 159 31.55 3.51 -3.00
C VAL A 159 32.13 2.35 -3.80
N THR A 160 33.13 1.69 -3.22
CA THR A 160 33.64 0.43 -3.73
C THR A 160 32.83 -0.71 -3.11
N GLY A 161 32.26 -1.58 -3.93
CA GLY A 161 31.60 -2.82 -3.47
C GLY A 161 30.09 -2.82 -3.44
N GLY A 162 29.40 -1.68 -3.42
CA GLY A 162 27.96 -1.67 -3.52
C GLY A 162 27.25 -0.60 -2.70
N MET A 163 25.94 -0.53 -2.86
CA MET A 163 25.05 0.42 -2.19
C MET A 163 24.21 -0.28 -1.14
N ILE A 164 24.17 0.27 0.04
CA ILE A 164 23.34 -0.22 1.14
C ILE A 164 21.91 0.28 0.93
N ILE A 165 20.98 -0.64 0.91
CA ILE A 165 19.53 -0.40 0.82
C ILE A 165 18.95 -0.66 2.21
N ASP A 166 18.56 0.41 2.89
CA ASP A 166 17.94 0.34 4.20
C ASP A 166 16.64 1.17 4.15
N PRO A 167 15.47 0.56 4.33
CA PRO A 167 14.22 1.32 4.39
C PRO A 167 14.06 2.14 5.67
N GLY A 168 14.96 2.02 6.64
CA GLY A 168 14.88 2.72 7.93
C GLY A 168 13.71 2.26 8.83
N THR A 169 12.94 1.29 8.36
CA THR A 169 11.77 0.72 9.06
C THR A 169 11.56 -0.73 8.65
N SER A 170 10.79 -1.47 9.44
CA SER A 170 10.40 -2.83 9.05
C SER A 170 9.32 -2.79 7.97
N ILE A 171 9.53 -3.55 6.91
CA ILE A 171 8.53 -3.77 5.86
C ILE A 171 7.83 -5.11 6.15
N ALA A 172 6.51 -5.13 6.10
CA ALA A 172 5.72 -6.34 6.34
C ALA A 172 5.89 -7.37 5.21
N ASP A 173 5.83 -8.66 5.53
CA ASP A 173 5.82 -9.71 4.53
C ASP A 173 4.59 -9.58 3.62
N GLY A 174 4.75 -9.92 2.34
CA GLY A 174 3.72 -9.71 1.31
C GLY A 174 3.69 -8.30 0.73
N SER A 175 4.45 -7.33 1.28
CA SER A 175 4.59 -6.01 0.68
C SER A 175 5.37 -6.09 -0.64
N TRP A 176 4.89 -5.38 -1.65
CA TRP A 176 5.69 -5.15 -2.84
C TRP A 176 6.78 -4.12 -2.56
N MET A 177 7.93 -4.31 -3.19
CA MET A 177 9.08 -3.41 -3.07
C MET A 177 9.63 -3.10 -4.47
N VAL A 178 10.02 -1.85 -4.67
CA VAL A 178 10.74 -1.40 -5.86
C VAL A 178 11.98 -0.62 -5.43
N VAL A 179 13.10 -0.97 -6.01
CA VAL A 179 14.38 -0.24 -5.84
C VAL A 179 14.74 0.39 -7.17
N VAL A 180 14.89 1.70 -7.18
CA VAL A 180 15.40 2.45 -8.33
C VAL A 180 16.81 2.90 -8.01
N LEU A 181 17.76 2.54 -8.87
CA LEU A 181 19.16 2.96 -8.78
C LEU A 181 19.52 3.82 -9.99
N ALA A 182 19.97 5.03 -9.75
CA ALA A 182 20.57 5.91 -10.73
C ALA A 182 22.09 6.03 -10.46
N TYR A 183 22.93 5.61 -11.39
CA TYR A 183 24.37 5.44 -11.16
C TYR A 183 25.20 5.76 -12.41
N THR A 184 26.52 5.81 -12.24
CA THR A 184 27.47 6.14 -13.30
C THR A 184 28.44 5.01 -13.66
N ALA A 185 28.49 3.92 -12.87
CA ALA A 185 29.34 2.77 -13.14
C ALA A 185 29.04 2.09 -14.48
N ASP A 186 30.07 1.48 -15.08
CA ASP A 186 29.91 0.72 -16.34
C ASP A 186 29.37 -0.68 -16.12
N THR A 187 29.29 -1.14 -14.88
CA THR A 187 28.85 -2.48 -14.50
C THR A 187 27.45 -2.45 -13.91
N TYR A 188 26.71 -3.54 -14.10
CA TYR A 188 25.38 -3.71 -13.51
C TYR A 188 25.46 -3.88 -12.00
N PRO A 189 24.61 -3.16 -11.23
CA PRO A 189 24.35 -3.57 -9.87
C PRO A 189 23.60 -4.90 -9.85
N THR A 190 23.93 -5.75 -8.89
CA THR A 190 23.22 -7.01 -8.64
C THR A 190 22.58 -6.98 -7.28
N MET A 191 21.33 -7.43 -7.19
CA MET A 191 20.60 -7.58 -5.94
C MET A 191 20.77 -8.99 -5.37
N PRO A 192 20.56 -9.22 -4.07
CA PRO A 192 20.41 -10.55 -3.51
C PRO A 192 19.38 -11.40 -4.27
N ALA A 193 19.42 -12.72 -4.06
CA ALA A 193 18.49 -13.64 -4.74
C ALA A 193 17.02 -13.28 -4.49
N GLY A 194 16.17 -13.57 -5.49
CA GLY A 194 14.73 -13.35 -5.41
C GLY A 194 14.25 -12.00 -5.92
N TRP A 195 15.14 -11.05 -6.23
CA TRP A 195 14.79 -9.80 -6.88
C TRP A 195 14.66 -9.96 -8.39
N SER A 196 13.61 -9.41 -8.95
CA SER A 196 13.39 -9.33 -10.40
C SER A 196 13.95 -8.02 -10.94
N THR A 197 14.67 -8.05 -12.05
CA THR A 197 15.11 -6.84 -12.76
C THR A 197 14.00 -6.40 -13.71
N LEU A 198 13.33 -5.29 -13.42
CA LEU A 198 12.30 -4.72 -14.29
C LEU A 198 12.93 -3.91 -15.41
N VAL A 199 13.86 -3.01 -15.07
CA VAL A 199 14.61 -2.22 -16.03
C VAL A 199 16.07 -2.67 -15.93
N ALA A 200 16.51 -3.45 -16.91
CA ALA A 200 17.92 -3.75 -17.09
C ALA A 200 18.59 -2.51 -17.70
N ARG A 201 19.71 -2.12 -17.10
CA ARG A 201 20.56 -1.00 -17.52
C ARG A 201 20.17 -0.33 -18.84
N THR A 202 19.50 0.80 -18.75
CA THR A 202 19.40 1.72 -19.85
C THR A 202 20.57 2.69 -19.73
N SER A 203 21.50 2.66 -20.63
CA SER A 203 22.63 3.61 -20.63
C SER A 203 22.41 4.66 -21.67
N ILE A 204 22.30 5.92 -21.24
CA ILE A 204 22.35 7.05 -22.13
C ILE A 204 23.34 8.05 -21.58
N GLY A 205 24.45 8.17 -22.28
CA GLY A 205 25.56 8.98 -21.80
C GLY A 205 26.16 8.44 -20.49
N THR A 206 26.19 9.26 -19.45
CA THR A 206 26.82 8.94 -18.16
C THR A 206 25.83 8.53 -17.07
N VAL A 207 24.51 8.61 -17.29
CA VAL A 207 23.49 8.17 -16.34
C VAL A 207 22.96 6.82 -16.73
N ARG A 208 22.92 5.93 -15.78
CA ARG A 208 22.36 4.59 -15.91
C ARG A 208 21.29 4.40 -14.88
N THR A 209 20.21 3.75 -15.26
CA THR A 209 19.13 3.41 -14.36
C THR A 209 18.89 1.91 -14.38
N THR A 210 18.75 1.34 -13.22
CA THR A 210 18.29 -0.04 -13.06
C THR A 210 17.17 -0.05 -12.03
N VAL A 211 16.15 -0.85 -12.28
CA VAL A 211 15.00 -1.01 -11.40
C VAL A 211 14.84 -2.47 -11.04
N PHE A 212 14.77 -2.73 -9.77
CA PHE A 212 14.50 -4.05 -9.22
C PHE A 212 13.18 -4.06 -8.48
N ALA A 213 12.53 -5.21 -8.49
CA ALA A 213 11.28 -5.40 -7.76
C ALA A 213 11.21 -6.77 -7.10
N LYS A 214 10.53 -6.83 -5.98
CA LYS A 214 10.28 -8.06 -5.21
C LYS A 214 8.99 -7.92 -4.41
N ILE A 215 8.30 -9.04 -4.17
CA ILE A 215 7.37 -9.16 -3.04
C ILE A 215 8.19 -9.64 -1.85
N LYS A 216 8.15 -8.90 -0.74
CA LYS A 216 8.91 -9.21 0.47
C LYS A 216 8.47 -10.54 1.06
N ASP A 217 9.41 -11.39 1.40
CA ASP A 217 9.19 -12.62 2.15
C ASP A 217 9.90 -12.59 3.51
N ALA A 218 9.60 -13.57 4.37
CA ALA A 218 10.16 -13.65 5.72
C ALA A 218 11.68 -13.83 5.76
N GLY A 219 12.29 -14.26 4.66
CA GLY A 219 13.74 -14.41 4.53
C GLY A 219 14.47 -13.11 4.20
N ASP A 220 13.74 -12.06 3.81
CA ASP A 220 14.35 -10.78 3.47
C ASP A 220 14.69 -9.97 4.72
N THR A 221 15.97 -9.66 4.87
CA THR A 221 16.47 -8.84 5.98
C THR A 221 17.04 -7.52 5.45
N PHE A 222 16.83 -6.45 6.20
CA PHE A 222 17.43 -5.14 5.95
C PHE A 222 18.39 -4.79 7.07
N PRO A 223 19.46 -4.02 6.78
CA PRO A 223 19.86 -3.52 5.47
C PRO A 223 20.35 -4.63 4.53
N MET A 224 20.13 -4.45 3.23
CA MET A 224 20.69 -5.30 2.18
C MET A 224 21.63 -4.51 1.27
N GLN A 225 22.40 -5.20 0.43
CA GLN A 225 23.36 -4.55 -0.44
C GLN A 225 23.13 -4.86 -1.92
N ALA A 226 22.99 -3.81 -2.73
CA ALA A 226 23.17 -3.91 -4.17
C ALA A 226 24.67 -3.87 -4.48
N THR A 227 25.20 -4.92 -5.07
CA THR A 227 26.64 -5.08 -5.31
C THR A 227 27.02 -4.59 -6.71
N TYR A 228 28.07 -3.77 -6.79
CA TYR A 228 28.71 -3.38 -8.05
C TYR A 228 29.98 -4.21 -8.25
N PRO A 229 30.09 -4.98 -9.35
CA PRO A 229 31.21 -5.89 -9.55
C PRO A 229 32.57 -5.22 -9.67
N THR A 230 32.64 -4.01 -10.20
CA THR A 230 33.89 -3.27 -10.40
C THR A 230 33.65 -1.77 -10.37
N GLY A 231 34.58 -1.03 -9.77
CA GLY A 231 34.67 0.42 -9.87
C GLY A 231 34.17 1.20 -8.66
N LYS A 232 34.48 2.48 -8.66
CA LYS A 232 33.90 3.48 -7.77
C LYS A 232 32.70 4.08 -8.47
N ASP A 233 31.59 4.22 -7.77
CA ASP A 233 30.38 4.80 -8.32
C ASP A 233 29.81 5.91 -7.43
N SER A 234 29.26 6.92 -8.07
CA SER A 234 28.36 7.86 -7.42
C SER A 234 26.95 7.46 -7.79
N SER A 235 26.16 7.10 -6.81
CA SER A 235 24.82 6.55 -7.03
C SER A 235 23.83 7.17 -6.08
N ASN A 236 22.65 7.45 -6.61
CA ASN A 236 21.44 7.72 -5.82
C ASN A 236 20.49 6.56 -6.00
N GLY A 237 19.76 6.25 -4.96
CA GLY A 237 18.74 5.22 -5.01
C GLY A 237 17.59 5.50 -4.08
N THR A 238 16.50 4.83 -4.34
CA THR A 238 15.35 4.81 -3.46
C THR A 238 14.77 3.41 -3.41
N VAL A 239 14.30 3.02 -2.26
CA VAL A 239 13.38 1.90 -2.08
C VAL A 239 12.02 2.47 -1.73
N PHE A 240 10.99 2.02 -2.42
CA PHE A 240 9.62 2.28 -2.04
C PHE A 240 8.84 0.97 -2.00
N TRP A 241 7.86 0.92 -1.13
CA TRP A 241 7.11 -0.29 -0.85
C TRP A 241 5.65 0.01 -0.57
N GLY A 242 4.84 -1.02 -0.64
CA GLY A 242 3.41 -0.92 -0.38
C GLY A 242 2.72 -2.27 -0.37
N THR A 243 1.40 -2.25 -0.44
CA THR A 243 0.55 -3.43 -0.32
C THR A 243 -0.39 -3.57 -1.51
N GLY A 244 -1.02 -4.73 -1.66
CA GLY A 244 -2.10 -4.96 -2.61
C GLY A 244 -1.68 -5.20 -4.07
N ALA A 245 -0.38 -5.32 -4.38
CA ALA A 245 0.05 -5.65 -5.74
C ALA A 245 0.11 -7.16 -5.98
N SER A 246 -0.24 -7.56 -7.20
CA SER A 246 -0.03 -8.92 -7.69
C SER A 246 1.47 -9.27 -7.76
N PRO A 247 1.81 -10.57 -7.94
CA PRO A 247 3.20 -10.99 -8.15
C PRO A 247 3.90 -10.16 -9.23
N VAL A 248 5.21 -9.90 -9.04
CA VAL A 248 6.02 -9.06 -9.95
C VAL A 248 5.96 -9.52 -11.40
N SER A 249 5.77 -10.81 -11.65
CA SER A 249 5.62 -11.36 -13.01
C SER A 249 4.43 -10.78 -13.80
N ASN A 250 3.45 -10.21 -13.10
CA ASN A 250 2.26 -9.61 -13.71
C ASN A 250 2.40 -8.09 -13.94
N TRP A 251 3.49 -7.50 -13.47
CA TRP A 251 3.71 -6.06 -13.61
C TRP A 251 4.05 -5.70 -15.06
N ILE A 252 3.59 -4.54 -15.49
CA ILE A 252 3.77 -4.08 -16.86
C ILE A 252 4.75 -2.92 -16.86
N LEU A 253 5.85 -3.08 -17.57
CA LEU A 253 6.80 -2.00 -17.83
C LEU A 253 6.43 -1.33 -19.17
N GLY A 254 6.29 -0.02 -19.16
CA GLY A 254 6.09 0.78 -20.35
C GLY A 254 7.38 1.02 -21.14
N GLY A 255 7.24 1.68 -22.28
CA GLY A 255 8.38 2.12 -23.06
C GLY A 255 9.29 3.04 -22.24
N ILE A 256 10.60 2.94 -22.46
CA ILE A 256 11.57 3.80 -21.79
C ILE A 256 11.85 4.98 -22.70
N PHE A 257 11.48 6.18 -22.25
CA PHE A 257 11.97 7.39 -22.85
C PHE A 257 13.41 7.61 -22.41
N ALA A 258 14.23 7.90 -23.38
CA ALA A 258 15.63 8.09 -23.12
C ALA A 258 16.14 9.30 -23.90
N ARG A 259 16.67 10.28 -23.19
CA ARG A 259 17.24 11.50 -23.78
C ARG A 259 18.75 11.39 -23.85
N ASN A 260 19.29 11.38 -25.08
CA ASN A 260 20.73 11.25 -25.31
C ASN A 260 21.32 12.57 -25.76
N GLY A 261 22.30 13.07 -25.04
CA GLY A 261 23.42 13.91 -25.40
C GLY A 261 23.22 14.98 -26.52
N THR A 262 22.10 15.68 -26.57
CA THR A 262 21.99 16.87 -27.43
C THR A 262 22.53 18.09 -26.68
N THR A 263 23.04 19.05 -27.40
CA THR A 263 23.54 20.32 -26.87
C THR A 263 22.43 21.23 -26.32
N THR A 264 21.18 20.79 -26.34
CA THR A 264 20.02 21.56 -25.90
C THR A 264 19.56 21.11 -24.51
N TYR A 265 19.59 22.03 -23.57
CA TYR A 265 19.03 21.84 -22.23
C TYR A 265 17.52 21.69 -22.28
N GLN A 266 16.98 20.80 -21.48
CA GLN A 266 15.54 20.52 -21.40
C GLN A 266 15.04 20.76 -19.99
N TYR A 267 13.88 21.39 -19.88
CA TYR A 267 13.19 21.59 -18.59
C TYR A 267 12.20 20.47 -18.27
N THR A 268 11.98 19.55 -19.18
CA THR A 268 10.96 18.51 -19.03
C THR A 268 11.48 17.13 -19.40
N THR A 269 11.00 16.13 -18.66
CA THR A 269 11.17 14.70 -19.00
C THR A 269 9.80 14.05 -19.05
N VAL A 270 9.52 13.26 -20.08
CA VAL A 270 8.21 12.66 -20.33
C VAL A 270 8.29 11.15 -20.17
N SER A 271 7.54 10.58 -19.22
CA SER A 271 7.31 9.15 -19.14
C SER A 271 6.24 8.74 -20.16
N PRO A 272 6.57 7.86 -21.12
CA PRO A 272 5.62 7.41 -22.12
C PRO A 272 4.43 6.67 -21.52
N SER A 273 3.29 6.71 -22.18
CA SER A 273 2.13 5.89 -21.88
C SER A 273 2.48 4.39 -21.95
N LEU A 274 1.86 3.59 -21.11
CA LEU A 274 1.79 2.14 -21.22
C LEU A 274 0.34 1.69 -21.35
N THR A 275 0.10 0.43 -21.71
CA THR A 275 -1.26 -0.12 -21.76
C THR A 275 -1.43 -1.16 -20.66
N THR A 276 -2.39 -0.93 -19.76
CA THR A 276 -2.75 -1.89 -18.73
C THR A 276 -3.77 -2.90 -19.25
N THR A 277 -3.67 -4.14 -18.79
CA THR A 277 -4.58 -5.23 -19.15
C THR A 277 -5.67 -5.49 -18.11
N SER A 278 -5.53 -4.89 -16.93
CA SER A 278 -6.47 -4.98 -15.82
C SER A 278 -6.90 -3.58 -15.34
N SER A 279 -7.92 -3.54 -14.52
CA SER A 279 -8.35 -2.33 -13.80
C SER A 279 -7.60 -2.16 -12.49
N GLN A 280 -7.69 -0.97 -11.90
CA GLN A 280 -7.13 -0.68 -10.57
C GLN A 280 -5.63 -0.96 -10.47
N ASN A 281 -4.86 -0.56 -11.49
CA ASN A 281 -3.42 -0.61 -11.42
C ASN A 281 -2.88 0.65 -10.72
N LEU A 282 -1.96 0.48 -9.77
CA LEU A 282 -1.10 1.58 -9.36
C LEU A 282 -0.04 1.78 -10.44
N VAL A 283 0.04 2.98 -11.00
CA VAL A 283 1.08 3.31 -11.98
C VAL A 283 2.13 4.19 -11.33
N LEU A 284 3.37 3.75 -11.42
CA LEU A 284 4.56 4.45 -10.96
C LEU A 284 5.22 5.09 -12.19
N ALA A 285 5.22 6.41 -12.26
CA ALA A 285 5.94 7.17 -13.29
C ALA A 285 7.28 7.60 -12.70
N VAL A 286 8.35 7.00 -13.17
CA VAL A 286 9.71 7.24 -12.69
C VAL A 286 10.47 8.06 -13.72
N SER A 287 11.16 9.11 -13.27
CA SER A 287 12.19 9.77 -14.08
C SER A 287 13.51 9.85 -13.31
N THR A 288 14.59 9.64 -14.03
CA THR A 288 15.96 9.78 -13.52
C THR A 288 16.70 10.71 -14.47
N ASP A 289 17.20 11.81 -13.94
CA ASP A 289 17.83 12.84 -14.72
C ASP A 289 19.18 13.26 -14.13
N ARG A 290 20.06 13.80 -14.95
CA ARG A 290 21.26 14.48 -14.50
C ARG A 290 21.03 15.97 -14.55
N THR A 291 21.20 16.64 -13.43
CA THR A 291 21.08 18.10 -13.32
C THR A 291 22.43 18.80 -13.49
N ILE A 292 22.40 20.07 -13.83
CA ILE A 292 23.59 20.95 -13.90
C ILE A 292 23.77 21.79 -12.64
N ALA A 293 22.72 21.89 -11.82
CA ALA A 293 22.70 22.66 -10.59
C ALA A 293 22.00 21.87 -9.51
N ALA A 294 22.31 22.18 -8.26
CA ALA A 294 21.58 21.63 -7.13
C ALA A 294 20.13 22.12 -7.17
N GLU A 295 19.21 21.19 -7.19
CA GLU A 295 17.77 21.43 -7.12
C GLU A 295 17.21 20.86 -5.84
N THR A 296 16.26 21.57 -5.26
CA THR A 296 15.60 21.13 -4.03
C THR A 296 14.32 20.38 -4.33
N ASP A 297 13.72 20.59 -5.52
CA ASP A 297 12.48 19.92 -5.95
C ASP A 297 12.25 20.11 -7.46
N VAL A 298 11.28 19.37 -8.02
CA VAL A 298 10.73 19.61 -9.36
C VAL A 298 9.70 20.72 -9.33
N SER A 299 9.57 21.49 -10.43
CA SER A 299 8.57 22.55 -10.53
C SER A 299 7.15 22.02 -10.56
N SER A 300 6.91 20.94 -11.32
CA SER A 300 5.61 20.28 -11.39
C SER A 300 5.71 18.88 -11.99
N ILE A 301 4.68 18.07 -11.73
CA ILE A 301 4.41 16.82 -12.45
C ILE A 301 2.98 16.90 -12.97
N SER A 302 2.80 16.73 -14.28
CA SER A 302 1.47 16.65 -14.89
C SER A 302 1.13 15.20 -15.27
N GLY A 303 -0.14 14.80 -15.11
CA GLY A 303 -0.61 13.45 -15.39
C GLY A 303 -0.39 12.46 -14.25
N ALA A 304 0.19 12.87 -13.13
CA ALA A 304 0.38 12.07 -11.93
C ALA A 304 0.48 12.95 -10.69
N THR A 305 0.20 12.37 -9.52
CA THR A 305 0.50 13.00 -8.23
C THR A 305 1.96 12.81 -7.91
N LYS A 306 2.68 13.89 -7.60
CA LYS A 306 4.07 13.81 -7.15
C LYS A 306 4.12 13.09 -5.80
N TRP A 307 4.91 12.03 -5.74
CA TRP A 307 5.13 11.31 -4.52
C TRP A 307 6.41 11.77 -3.82
N PHE A 308 7.55 11.74 -4.50
CA PHE A 308 8.80 12.29 -3.99
C PHE A 308 9.74 12.76 -5.10
N TYR A 309 10.71 13.56 -4.70
CA TYR A 309 11.86 13.97 -5.47
C TYR A 309 13.12 13.78 -4.63
N ILE A 310 14.08 13.05 -5.15
CA ILE A 310 15.39 12.90 -4.52
C ILE A 310 16.32 13.91 -5.17
N PRO A 311 16.70 14.96 -4.41
CA PRO A 311 17.65 15.93 -4.89
C PRO A 311 19.03 15.29 -5.01
N GLN A 312 19.89 15.95 -5.74
CA GLN A 312 21.29 15.60 -5.82
C GLN A 312 21.93 15.42 -4.45
N ILE A 313 22.69 14.34 -4.29
CA ILE A 313 23.57 14.13 -3.14
C ILE A 313 25.01 14.00 -3.67
N GLY A 314 25.90 14.90 -3.21
CA GLY A 314 27.31 14.95 -3.61
C GLY A 314 27.66 16.03 -4.62
N THR A 315 28.95 16.35 -4.72
CA THR A 315 29.45 17.46 -5.54
C THR A 315 29.88 17.07 -6.97
N ALA A 316 29.98 15.79 -7.25
CA ALA A 316 30.66 15.34 -8.48
C ALA A 316 29.71 14.94 -9.63
N LYS A 317 28.50 14.42 -9.34
CA LYS A 317 27.56 13.97 -10.39
C LYS A 317 26.11 14.09 -9.90
N LEU A 318 25.38 14.97 -10.52
CA LEU A 318 24.08 15.45 -10.13
C LEU A 318 22.99 14.53 -10.71
N GLN A 319 22.62 13.48 -9.99
CA GLN A 319 21.53 12.58 -10.42
C GLN A 319 20.32 12.80 -9.53
N THR A 320 19.16 12.84 -10.13
CA THR A 320 17.87 12.99 -9.45
C THR A 320 16.98 11.82 -9.76
N ILE A 321 16.11 11.46 -8.83
CA ILE A 321 15.05 10.48 -9.03
C ILE A 321 13.74 11.15 -8.66
N THR A 322 12.77 11.10 -9.57
CA THR A 322 11.42 11.61 -9.33
C THR A 322 10.42 10.50 -9.48
N LEU A 323 9.47 10.41 -8.56
CA LEU A 323 8.34 9.50 -8.64
C LEU A 323 7.03 10.29 -8.67
N GLY A 324 6.25 10.08 -9.71
CA GLY A 324 4.84 10.42 -9.76
C GLY A 324 3.99 9.15 -9.75
N THR A 325 2.79 9.21 -9.19
CA THR A 325 1.89 8.06 -9.13
C THR A 325 0.46 8.43 -9.49
N PHE A 326 -0.28 7.48 -10.03
CA PHE A 326 -1.72 7.57 -10.23
C PHE A 326 -2.34 6.17 -10.28
N VAL A 327 -3.65 6.10 -10.11
CA VAL A 327 -4.40 4.86 -10.27
C VAL A 327 -5.05 4.82 -11.64
N GLN A 328 -4.73 3.79 -12.42
CA GLN A 328 -5.43 3.49 -13.68
C GLN A 328 -6.68 2.66 -13.36
N ALA A 329 -7.82 3.33 -13.31
CA ALA A 329 -9.08 2.74 -12.83
C ALA A 329 -9.62 1.64 -13.76
N SER A 330 -9.34 1.70 -15.05
CA SER A 330 -9.78 0.72 -16.06
C SER A 330 -8.62 0.25 -16.93
N ALA A 331 -8.74 -0.94 -17.52
CA ALA A 331 -7.77 -1.40 -18.50
C ALA A 331 -7.71 -0.45 -19.70
N GLY A 332 -6.52 -0.23 -20.23
CA GLY A 332 -6.31 0.65 -21.38
C GLY A 332 -5.01 1.45 -21.30
N PRO A 333 -4.83 2.41 -22.19
CA PRO A 333 -3.64 3.26 -22.21
C PRO A 333 -3.64 4.23 -21.01
N THR A 334 -2.50 4.37 -20.36
CA THR A 334 -2.26 5.38 -19.33
C THR A 334 -1.97 6.76 -19.96
N PRO A 335 -2.18 7.85 -19.22
CA PRO A 335 -1.68 9.15 -19.67
C PRO A 335 -0.14 9.16 -19.72
N THR A 336 0.42 10.05 -20.53
CA THR A 336 1.83 10.43 -20.40
C THR A 336 2.03 11.25 -19.13
N VAL A 337 3.17 11.09 -18.47
CA VAL A 337 3.51 11.89 -17.28
C VAL A 337 4.69 12.78 -17.61
N THR A 338 4.52 14.09 -17.42
CA THR A 338 5.57 15.09 -17.68
C THR A 338 6.09 15.65 -16.36
N THR A 339 7.37 15.45 -16.10
CA THR A 339 8.10 16.08 -14.99
C THR A 339 8.75 17.35 -15.49
N THR A 340 8.53 18.48 -14.83
CA THR A 340 9.12 19.78 -15.16
C THR A 340 10.09 20.19 -14.06
N TYR A 341 11.27 20.63 -14.44
CA TYR A 341 12.36 21.03 -13.55
C TYR A 341 12.52 22.55 -13.54
N PRO A 342 12.92 23.15 -12.40
CA PRO A 342 13.15 24.61 -12.32
C PRO A 342 14.38 25.02 -13.12
N ASN A 343 15.38 24.15 -13.25
CA ASN A 343 16.58 24.37 -14.03
C ASN A 343 16.65 23.41 -15.21
N PRO A 344 17.30 23.79 -16.32
CA PRO A 344 17.42 22.88 -17.46
C PRO A 344 18.29 21.68 -17.12
N GLN A 345 17.79 20.51 -17.45
CA GLN A 345 18.51 19.26 -17.23
C GLN A 345 19.57 19.05 -18.28
N THR A 346 20.73 18.53 -17.89
CA THR A 346 21.76 18.17 -18.86
C THR A 346 21.39 16.90 -19.61
N TYR A 347 22.04 16.69 -20.67
CA TYR A 347 22.10 15.71 -21.76
C TYR A 347 21.47 14.32 -21.55
N ASN A 348 21.26 13.83 -20.31
CA ASN A 348 20.90 12.44 -20.07
C ASN A 348 19.76 12.35 -19.06
N GLY A 349 18.64 11.84 -19.52
CA GLY A 349 17.49 11.56 -18.67
C GLY A 349 16.72 10.34 -19.18
N GLN A 350 16.10 9.63 -18.27
CA GLN A 350 15.27 8.49 -18.58
C GLN A 350 13.94 8.61 -17.83
N ALA A 351 12.87 8.18 -18.49
CA ALA A 351 11.57 8.12 -17.86
C ALA A 351 10.77 6.93 -18.39
N PHE A 352 10.00 6.31 -17.52
CA PHE A 352 9.17 5.15 -17.83
C PHE A 352 8.02 5.04 -16.82
N GLN A 353 7.06 4.22 -17.16
CA GLN A 353 5.97 3.86 -16.25
C GLN A 353 6.04 2.37 -15.91
N ILE A 354 5.66 2.02 -14.68
CA ILE A 354 5.47 0.66 -14.21
C ILE A 354 4.05 0.56 -13.68
N ALA A 355 3.25 -0.34 -14.23
CA ALA A 355 1.93 -0.63 -13.68
C ALA A 355 1.99 -1.87 -12.80
N LEU A 356 1.52 -1.72 -11.57
CA LEU A 356 1.35 -2.75 -10.58
C LEU A 356 -0.13 -3.14 -10.56
N PRO A 357 -0.51 -4.26 -11.17
CA PRO A 357 -1.87 -4.77 -11.05
C PRO A 357 -2.19 -5.09 -9.59
N ARG A 358 -3.44 -4.96 -9.21
CA ARG A 358 -3.92 -5.42 -7.91
C ARG A 358 -3.77 -6.95 -7.75
N LEU A 359 -3.77 -7.42 -6.50
CA LEU A 359 -3.88 -8.84 -6.15
C LEU A 359 -5.18 -9.45 -6.70
#